data_aa7b4c054cacdb35c303d3257019e963
#
_entry.id   aa7b4c054cacdb35c303d3257019e963
#
_cell.length_a   1.000
_cell.length_b   1.000
_cell.length_c   1.000
_cell.angle_alpha   90.00
_cell.angle_beta   90.00
_cell.angle_gamma   90.00
#
_symmetry.space_group_name_H-M   'P 1'
#
loop_
_entity.id
_entity.type
_entity.pdbx_description
1 polymer ?
#
loop_
_entity_poly.entity_id
_entity_poly.type
_entity_poly.pdbx_seq_one_letter_code
_entity_poly.pdbx_strand_id
1 'polypeptide(L)'
;MDVKNVKFPEFQEGGKGAQIEQKLMGDIPVQATVQLGQTELSLKEILELAEGSIIELNRLAGEPLDLKVGGQLIAQGEVVAVDDYYGLRITNVVIK
;
A
#
# COMPACT_ATOMS: atom_id res chain seq x y z
N MET A 1 7.98 -7.40 9.83
CA MET A 1 7.98 -6.37 10.33
C MET A 1 7.42 -6.26 11.65
N ASP A 2 7.90 -5.62 12.42
CA ASP A 2 7.47 -5.56 13.61
C ASP A 2 6.72 -4.50 14.06
N VAL A 3 5.65 -4.33 13.53
CA VAL A 3 4.83 -3.30 13.86
C VAL A 3 4.52 -3.28 15.27
N LYS A 4 4.54 -4.38 15.87
CA LYS A 4 4.18 -4.37 17.18
C LYS A 4 5.01 -3.54 18.00
N ASN A 5 6.11 -3.21 17.56
CA ASN A 5 6.90 -2.42 18.34
C ASN A 5 6.46 -1.10 18.45
N VAL A 6 5.55 -0.73 17.74
CA VAL A 6 5.15 0.56 17.70
C VAL A 6 4.73 1.07 18.98
N LYS A 7 4.77 0.75 19.92
CA LYS A 7 4.45 1.38 21.05
C LYS A 7 3.36 2.30 21.02
N PHE A 8 2.31 1.91 20.44
CA PHE A 8 1.18 2.76 20.44
C PHE A 8 0.80 3.24 21.80
N PRO A 9 0.98 2.50 22.76
CA PRO A 9 0.54 2.94 24.03
C PRO A 9 1.06 4.26 24.42
N GLU A 10 2.15 4.58 23.92
CA GLU A 10 2.64 5.79 24.30
C GLU A 10 1.84 6.88 23.88
N PHE A 11 1.06 6.72 22.95
CA PHE A 11 0.28 7.75 22.50
C PHE A 11 -0.70 8.14 23.46
N GLN A 12 -1.08 7.32 24.25
CA GLN A 12 -2.09 7.66 25.04
C GLN A 12 -1.80 8.70 25.98
N GLU A 13 -0.63 8.81 26.32
CA GLU A 13 -0.39 9.80 27.17
C GLU A 13 -0.33 10.97 26.54
N GLY A 14 -0.52 10.96 25.44
CA GLY A 14 -0.43 12.07 24.78
C GLY A 14 -1.20 13.16 25.10
N GLY A 15 -1.87 13.13 25.93
CA GLY A 15 -2.59 14.28 26.13
C GLY A 15 -1.72 15.41 26.12
N LYS A 16 -0.51 15.27 26.00
CA LYS A 16 0.28 16.27 26.07
C LYS A 16 0.19 17.28 25.14
N GLY A 17 -0.18 17.36 24.20
CA GLY A 17 -0.21 18.47 23.46
C GLY A 17 0.09 18.30 22.09
N ALA A 18 -0.39 19.13 21.27
CA ALA A 18 -0.27 18.99 19.89
C ALA A 18 1.13 18.96 19.45
N GLN A 19 1.97 19.72 20.00
CA GLN A 19 3.25 19.73 19.46
C GLN A 19 3.96 18.46 19.73
N ILE A 20 3.68 17.80 20.76
CA ILE A 20 4.29 16.59 21.00
C ILE A 20 3.81 15.61 20.05
N GLU A 21 2.58 15.68 19.73
CA GLU A 21 2.07 14.77 18.84
C GLU A 21 2.65 14.81 17.52
N GLN A 22 2.99 15.93 17.03
CA GLN A 22 3.50 15.98 15.71
C GLN A 22 4.78 15.21 15.66
N LYS A 23 5.62 15.28 16.66
CA LYS A 23 6.78 14.56 16.61
C LYS A 23 6.52 13.10 16.78
N LEU A 24 5.66 12.70 17.66
CA LEU A 24 5.39 11.32 17.81
C LEU A 24 4.69 10.74 16.63
N MET A 25 3.80 11.48 16.02
CA MET A 25 3.08 10.94 14.91
C MET A 25 3.98 10.70 13.73
N GLY A 26 5.07 11.37 13.66
CA GLY A 26 5.98 11.14 12.58
C GLY A 26 6.58 9.76 12.61
N ASP A 27 6.55 9.10 13.77
CA ASP A 27 7.11 7.79 13.84
C ASP A 27 6.08 6.68 13.87
N ILE A 28 4.82 6.99 13.70
CA ILE A 28 3.81 5.96 13.71
C ILE A 28 3.79 5.27 12.38
N PRO A 29 3.93 3.98 12.33
CA PRO A 29 3.87 3.31 11.05
C PRO A 29 2.45 3.25 10.54
N VAL A 30 2.25 3.45 9.29
CA VAL A 30 0.94 3.28 8.67
C VAL A 30 1.11 2.31 7.53
N GLN A 31 0.03 1.65 7.17
CA GLN A 31 0.10 0.67 6.14
C GLN A 31 -0.24 1.27 4.80
N ALA A 32 0.63 1.12 3.84
CA ALA A 32 0.38 1.62 2.51
C ALA A 32 0.18 0.44 1.58
N THR A 33 -0.76 0.56 0.67
CA THR A 33 -1.10 -0.52 -0.23
C THR A 33 -0.97 -0.08 -1.67
N VAL A 34 -0.39 -0.92 -2.50
CA VAL A 34 -0.30 -0.66 -3.91
C VAL A 34 -1.24 -1.63 -4.60
N GLN A 35 -2.18 -1.10 -5.41
CA GLN A 35 -3.15 -1.94 -6.04
C GLN A 35 -2.80 -2.18 -7.48
N LEU A 36 -2.61 -3.43 -7.86
CA LEU A 36 -2.26 -3.75 -9.22
C LEU A 36 -3.43 -3.84 -10.15
N GLY A 37 -4.60 -4.10 -9.66
CA GLY A 37 -5.76 -4.21 -10.52
C GLY A 37 -6.77 -5.18 -9.94
N GLN A 38 -7.84 -5.38 -10.66
CA GLN A 38 -8.89 -6.25 -10.21
C GLN A 38 -9.45 -7.01 -11.39
N THR A 39 -10.19 -8.05 -11.13
CA THR A 39 -10.85 -8.78 -12.19
C THR A 39 -12.02 -9.52 -11.61
N GLU A 40 -12.90 -9.98 -12.46
CA GLU A 40 -14.02 -10.77 -12.04
C GLU A 40 -13.90 -12.12 -12.68
N LEU A 41 -14.05 -13.18 -11.91
CA LEU A 41 -14.00 -14.52 -12.44
C LEU A 41 -15.28 -15.25 -12.07
N SER A 42 -15.76 -16.12 -12.94
CA SER A 42 -16.89 -16.92 -12.59
C SER A 42 -16.41 -18.03 -11.68
N LEU A 43 -17.33 -18.65 -10.97
CA LEU A 43 -16.93 -19.74 -10.11
C LEU A 43 -16.34 -20.86 -10.95
N LYS A 44 -16.86 -21.08 -12.15
CA LYS A 44 -16.32 -22.10 -12.99
C LYS A 44 -14.87 -21.82 -13.33
N GLU A 45 -14.55 -20.58 -13.64
CA GLU A 45 -13.20 -20.24 -13.96
C GLU A 45 -12.28 -20.44 -12.77
N ILE A 46 -12.78 -20.13 -11.58
CA ILE A 46 -11.96 -20.30 -10.42
C ILE A 46 -11.65 -21.77 -10.20
N LEU A 47 -12.62 -22.62 -10.43
CA LEU A 47 -12.39 -24.04 -10.22
C LEU A 47 -11.49 -24.66 -11.27
N GLU A 48 -11.30 -23.97 -12.36
CA GLU A 48 -10.43 -24.48 -13.40
C GLU A 48 -9.01 -23.92 -13.34
N LEU A 49 -8.68 -23.15 -12.32
CA LEU A 49 -7.36 -22.58 -12.24
C LEU A 49 -6.32 -23.66 -12.00
N ALA A 50 -5.17 -23.47 -12.63
CA ALA A 50 -4.09 -24.44 -12.50
C ALA A 50 -2.78 -23.69 -12.64
N GLU A 51 -1.71 -24.34 -12.34
CA GLU A 51 -0.41 -23.73 -12.50
C GLU A 51 -0.24 -23.33 -13.93
N GLY A 52 0.19 -22.14 -14.17
CA GLY A 52 0.34 -21.66 -15.54
C GLY A 52 -0.85 -20.87 -16.03
N SER A 53 -1.96 -20.88 -15.31
CA SER A 53 -3.10 -20.10 -15.74
C SER A 53 -2.76 -18.62 -15.65
N ILE A 54 -3.34 -17.84 -16.53
CA ILE A 54 -3.10 -16.41 -16.54
C ILE A 54 -4.42 -15.69 -16.31
N ILE A 55 -4.43 -14.80 -15.36
CA ILE A 55 -5.61 -14.04 -15.04
C ILE A 55 -5.36 -12.60 -15.45
N GLU A 56 -6.18 -12.07 -16.33
CA GLU A 56 -6.01 -10.71 -16.77
C GLU A 56 -6.61 -9.76 -15.78
N LEU A 57 -5.96 -8.66 -15.54
CA LEU A 57 -6.47 -7.65 -14.64
C LEU A 57 -6.97 -6.47 -15.46
N ASN A 58 -7.71 -5.60 -14.82
CA ASN A 58 -8.32 -4.50 -15.51
C ASN A 58 -7.42 -3.28 -15.65
N ARG A 59 -6.11 -3.47 -15.61
CA ARG A 59 -5.20 -2.35 -15.71
C ARG A 59 -4.27 -2.56 -16.89
N LEU A 60 -4.03 -1.51 -17.62
CA LEU A 60 -3.14 -1.62 -18.77
C LEU A 60 -1.70 -1.65 -18.32
N ALA A 61 -0.90 -2.41 -19.03
CA ALA A 61 0.51 -2.49 -18.71
C ALA A 61 1.11 -1.10 -18.89
N GLY A 62 1.91 -0.70 -17.95
CA GLY A 62 2.52 0.60 -18.05
C GLY A 62 1.78 1.71 -17.39
N GLU A 63 0.57 1.46 -16.95
CA GLU A 63 -0.16 2.51 -16.28
C GLU A 63 0.39 2.68 -14.89
N PRO A 64 0.39 3.89 -14.35
CA PRO A 64 0.87 4.09 -13.00
C PRO A 64 -0.01 3.36 -11.99
N LEU A 65 0.60 2.88 -10.94
CA LEU A 65 -0.15 2.21 -9.91
C LEU A 65 -0.41 3.17 -8.77
N ASP A 66 -1.51 2.94 -8.08
CA ASP A 66 -1.90 3.83 -6.99
C ASP A 66 -1.33 3.35 -5.67
N LEU A 67 -0.82 4.29 -4.90
CA LEU A 67 -0.39 4.01 -3.55
C LEU A 67 -1.43 4.61 -2.63
N LYS A 68 -2.03 3.79 -1.80
CA LYS A 68 -3.10 4.25 -0.94
C LYS A 68 -2.81 3.97 0.51
N VAL A 69 -3.31 4.84 1.36
CA VAL A 69 -3.22 4.65 2.80
C VAL A 69 -4.62 4.85 3.33
N GLY A 70 -5.14 3.83 4.01
CA GLY A 70 -6.49 3.94 4.53
C GLY A 70 -7.53 4.15 3.46
N GLY A 71 -7.29 3.64 2.28
CA GLY A 71 -8.24 3.82 1.21
C GLY A 71 -8.10 5.12 0.45
N GLN A 72 -7.21 5.98 0.87
CA GLN A 72 -7.06 7.25 0.23
C GLN A 72 -5.86 7.26 -0.68
N LEU A 73 -5.99 7.76 -1.87
CA LEU A 73 -4.90 7.81 -2.82
C LEU A 73 -3.92 8.89 -2.40
N ILE A 74 -2.68 8.53 -2.20
CA ILE A 74 -1.69 9.52 -1.80
C ILE A 74 -0.61 9.73 -2.85
N ALA A 75 -0.36 8.77 -3.71
CA ALA A 75 0.68 8.93 -4.73
C ALA A 75 0.49 7.88 -5.79
N GLN A 76 1.25 8.00 -6.86
CA GLN A 76 1.23 7.02 -7.92
C GLN A 76 2.65 6.75 -8.35
N GLY A 77 2.89 5.61 -8.94
CA GLY A 77 4.23 5.27 -9.36
C GLY A 77 4.28 4.04 -10.22
N GLU A 78 5.47 3.61 -10.50
CA GLU A 78 5.65 2.43 -11.33
C GLU A 78 6.44 1.40 -10.57
N VAL A 79 6.20 0.15 -10.85
CA VAL A 79 6.85 -0.93 -10.15
C VAL A 79 8.28 -1.06 -10.62
N VAL A 80 9.20 -1.20 -9.70
CA VAL A 80 10.59 -1.42 -10.03
C VAL A 80 11.10 -2.54 -9.15
N ALA A 81 12.23 -3.09 -9.50
CA ALA A 81 12.84 -4.14 -8.72
C ALA A 81 13.95 -3.52 -7.89
N VAL A 82 13.97 -3.85 -6.60
CA VAL A 82 14.99 -3.35 -5.73
C VAL A 82 15.57 -4.57 -5.03
N ASP A 83 16.69 -5.02 -5.48
CA ASP A 83 17.31 -6.23 -4.95
C ASP A 83 16.32 -7.40 -5.05
N ASP A 84 15.95 -7.98 -3.96
CA ASP A 84 15.06 -9.11 -4.00
C ASP A 84 13.62 -8.72 -3.82
N TYR A 85 13.31 -7.46 -3.83
CA TYR A 85 11.96 -7.02 -3.59
C TYR A 85 11.47 -6.13 -4.71
N TYR A 86 10.17 -5.96 -4.80
CA TYR A 86 9.62 -4.99 -5.70
C TYR A 86 9.50 -3.69 -4.96
N GLY A 87 9.66 -2.61 -5.64
CA GLY A 87 9.45 -1.30 -5.07
C GLY A 87 8.56 -0.48 -5.97
N LEU A 88 8.15 0.67 -5.52
CA LEU A 88 7.35 1.57 -6.32
C LEU A 88 8.11 2.88 -6.46
N ARG A 89 8.42 3.26 -7.70
CA ARG A 89 9.09 4.53 -7.92
C ARG A 89 8.03 5.58 -8.07
N ILE A 90 7.98 6.52 -7.17
CA ILE A 90 6.91 7.52 -7.16
C ILE A 90 7.07 8.45 -8.33
N THR A 91 6.02 8.62 -9.11
CA THR A 91 6.03 9.52 -10.24
C THR A 91 5.09 10.68 -10.02
N ASN A 92 4.17 10.59 -9.07
CA ASN A 92 3.26 11.68 -8.83
C ASN A 92 2.81 11.63 -7.39
N VAL A 93 2.82 12.75 -6.69
CA VAL A 93 2.38 12.80 -5.31
C VAL A 93 1.08 13.58 -5.29
N VAL A 94 0.02 12.94 -4.80
CA VAL A 94 -1.27 13.54 -4.79
C VAL A 94 -1.50 14.40 -3.55
N ILE A 95 -1.03 13.94 -2.42
CA ILE A 95 -1.22 14.75 -1.25
C ILE A 95 -0.02 15.60 -1.07
N LYS A 96 -0.18 16.72 -0.49
CA LYS A 96 0.92 17.57 -0.34
C LYS A 96 1.08 17.98 1.04
#